data_69528000434bdc438b75b24baeeba993
#
_entry.id   69528000434bdc438b75b24baeeba993
#
_cell.length_a   1.000
_cell.length_b   1.000
_cell.length_c   1.000
_cell.angle_alpha   90.00
_cell.angle_beta   90.00
_cell.angle_gamma   90.00
#
_symmetry.space_group_name_H-M   'P 1'
#
loop_
_entity.id
_entity.type
_entity.pdbx_description
1 polymer ?
#
loop_
_entity_poly.entity_id
_entity_poly.type
_entity_poly.pdbx_seq_one_letter_code
_entity_poly.pdbx_strand_id
1 'polypeptide(L)'
;MKTVIHNIGTLAGILPSDVIKLEGAQMNHVECIEDAYLVIEDGIITEYGEMSDSVILKGTKCSEESLSERSFADAQDDKNGAQEDKNGTQNENIEYIDAKGGLVMPAFCDSHTHIVYAGCRDGEFRDKIAGLSYEEIAARGGGILNSADLLHETSEDELYRQAMERVREIMAMGTGAVEIKSGYGLTVEDELKMLRVIRRIKETAPITVKANFLGAHAVGRAYRGRQSEYVDLVCEEMLPKVAEEGLADFVDVFCDTGFFTVEETARILEKAANLGIRPKIHANELEVSGGVQVGVKYNALSVDHLEKTTEAEIEVLRGSETMPTMLPGCSFFLGIPFGNAKGYIEAGLPVALASDYNPGSSPSGNMRFVMALGCIRMRLTPEQSFNACTINSAYAMGVSKELGSITVGKKANLIITKPVPSLAFIPYSHQTPVIEQVILNGTRI
;
A
#
# COMPACT_ATOMS: atom_id res chain seq x y z
N MET A 1 17.68 12.96 14.50
CA MET A 1 18.73 12.70 13.47
C MET A 1 18.35 13.47 12.22
N LYS A 2 19.31 14.20 11.62
CA LYS A 2 19.06 14.99 10.41
C LYS A 2 19.69 14.29 9.20
N THR A 3 18.94 14.14 8.12
CA THR A 3 19.40 13.56 6.85
C THR A 3 19.16 14.55 5.72
N VAL A 4 20.14 14.78 4.88
CA VAL A 4 20.06 15.65 3.69
C VAL A 4 20.25 14.80 2.45
N ILE A 5 19.21 14.71 1.62
CA ILE A 5 19.31 14.08 0.29
C ILE A 5 19.65 15.21 -0.70
N HIS A 6 20.73 15.06 -1.41
CA HIS A 6 21.23 16.06 -2.38
C HIS A 6 21.49 15.45 -3.73
N ASN A 7 21.82 16.29 -4.73
CA ASN A 7 22.04 15.84 -6.10
C ASN A 7 20.85 15.02 -6.65
N ILE A 8 19.64 15.50 -6.33
CA ILE A 8 18.39 14.91 -6.82
C ILE A 8 18.16 15.46 -8.23
N GLY A 9 18.13 14.58 -9.25
CA GLY A 9 17.85 15.01 -10.62
C GLY A 9 16.43 15.54 -10.78
N THR A 10 15.45 14.83 -10.23
CA THR A 10 14.04 15.27 -10.20
C THR A 10 13.42 14.86 -8.86
N LEU A 11 12.85 15.80 -8.11
CA LEU A 11 12.02 15.57 -6.93
C LEU A 11 10.55 15.64 -7.35
N ALA A 12 9.83 14.53 -7.34
CA ALA A 12 8.47 14.42 -7.86
C ALA A 12 7.42 14.11 -6.79
N GLY A 13 6.17 14.52 -7.03
CA GLY A 13 5.04 14.23 -6.14
C GLY A 13 4.88 15.24 -4.99
N ILE A 14 5.23 16.49 -5.26
CA ILE A 14 5.10 17.61 -4.31
C ILE A 14 3.63 18.04 -4.25
N LEU A 15 3.10 18.16 -3.04
CA LEU A 15 1.73 18.63 -2.80
C LEU A 15 1.67 19.58 -1.61
N PRO A 16 0.75 20.56 -1.62
CA PRO A 16 0.40 21.37 -0.45
C PRO A 16 -0.10 20.49 0.73
N SER A 17 0.06 20.96 1.95
CA SER A 17 -0.25 20.19 3.17
C SER A 17 -1.75 19.93 3.40
N ASP A 18 -2.61 20.72 2.78
CA ASP A 18 -4.07 20.59 2.82
C ASP A 18 -4.64 19.62 1.78
N VAL A 19 -3.82 19.20 0.79
CA VAL A 19 -4.21 18.23 -0.23
C VAL A 19 -4.04 16.82 0.30
N ILE A 20 -5.17 16.11 0.44
CA ILE A 20 -5.20 14.73 0.97
C ILE A 20 -5.62 13.69 -0.09
N LYS A 21 -6.18 14.08 -1.20
CA LYS A 21 -6.51 13.28 -2.39
C LYS A 21 -6.50 14.18 -3.62
N LEU A 22 -6.40 13.59 -4.79
CA LEU A 22 -6.53 14.26 -6.09
C LEU A 22 -7.69 13.63 -6.86
N GLU A 23 -8.48 14.45 -7.57
CA GLU A 23 -9.67 14.00 -8.30
C GLU A 23 -9.75 14.65 -9.68
N GLY A 24 -10.38 13.95 -10.63
CA GLY A 24 -10.59 14.46 -11.98
C GLY A 24 -9.32 15.01 -12.63
N ALA A 25 -9.37 16.23 -13.12
CA ALA A 25 -8.26 16.90 -13.80
C ALA A 25 -7.01 17.14 -12.92
N GLN A 26 -7.16 17.17 -11.59
CA GLN A 26 -6.02 17.30 -10.68
C GLN A 26 -5.06 16.10 -10.79
N MET A 27 -5.57 14.93 -11.13
CA MET A 27 -4.75 13.73 -11.30
C MET A 27 -3.80 13.78 -12.51
N ASN A 28 -4.02 14.72 -13.45
CA ASN A 28 -3.20 14.85 -14.68
C ASN A 28 -1.83 15.46 -14.42
N HIS A 29 -1.55 15.95 -13.22
CA HIS A 29 -0.33 16.68 -12.93
C HIS A 29 0.41 16.09 -11.73
N VAL A 30 1.75 16.08 -11.86
CA VAL A 30 2.67 15.76 -10.77
C VAL A 30 3.67 16.92 -10.68
N GLU A 31 3.62 17.67 -9.59
CA GLU A 31 4.56 18.76 -9.34
C GLU A 31 5.95 18.19 -9.10
N CYS A 32 6.95 18.79 -9.78
CA CYS A 32 8.34 18.36 -9.74
C CYS A 32 9.28 19.57 -9.56
N ILE A 33 10.43 19.34 -8.93
CA ILE A 33 11.57 20.28 -8.88
C ILE A 33 12.77 19.55 -9.48
N GLU A 34 13.42 20.16 -10.48
CA GLU A 34 14.66 19.68 -11.05
C GLU A 34 15.85 20.16 -10.20
N ASP A 35 16.98 19.43 -10.24
CA ASP A 35 18.19 19.75 -9.49
C ASP A 35 17.91 20.12 -8.02
N ALA A 36 17.32 19.17 -7.29
CA ALA A 36 16.71 19.42 -6.01
C ALA A 36 17.53 18.88 -4.83
N TYR A 37 17.13 19.31 -3.61
CA TYR A 37 17.49 18.70 -2.34
C TYR A 37 16.25 18.44 -1.48
N LEU A 38 16.39 17.58 -0.45
CA LEU A 38 15.37 17.31 0.52
C LEU A 38 16.01 17.07 1.90
N VAL A 39 15.41 17.62 2.96
CA VAL A 39 15.86 17.48 4.34
C VAL A 39 14.85 16.69 5.16
N ILE A 40 15.36 15.75 5.93
CA ILE A 40 14.59 14.92 6.85
C ILE A 40 15.12 15.16 8.26
N GLU A 41 14.25 15.44 9.23
CA GLU A 41 14.57 15.49 10.65
C GLU A 41 13.64 14.57 11.42
N ASP A 42 14.24 13.64 12.18
CA ASP A 42 13.50 12.64 12.98
C ASP A 42 12.42 11.87 12.19
N GLY A 43 12.74 11.53 10.92
CA GLY A 43 11.84 10.79 10.04
C GLY A 43 10.77 11.62 9.31
N ILE A 44 10.78 12.94 9.51
CA ILE A 44 9.81 13.88 8.93
C ILE A 44 10.49 14.76 7.89
N ILE A 45 9.84 15.01 6.76
CA ILE A 45 10.29 15.98 5.75
C ILE A 45 10.14 17.38 6.33
N THR A 46 11.25 18.12 6.47
CA THR A 46 11.24 19.47 7.03
C THR A 46 11.50 20.55 6.00
N GLU A 47 12.20 20.23 4.92
CA GLU A 47 12.55 21.19 3.87
C GLU A 47 12.81 20.49 2.54
N TYR A 48 12.57 21.15 1.44
CA TYR A 48 13.02 20.78 0.09
C TYR A 48 13.03 22.00 -0.80
N GLY A 49 13.78 21.94 -1.92
CA GLY A 49 13.88 23.04 -2.88
C GLY A 49 14.87 22.76 -3.98
N GLU A 50 15.12 23.78 -4.83
CA GLU A 50 16.16 23.74 -5.83
C GLU A 50 17.56 23.77 -5.17
N MET A 51 18.48 23.01 -5.75
CA MET A 51 19.86 22.97 -5.25
C MET A 51 20.55 24.33 -5.52
N SER A 52 21.06 24.93 -4.48
CA SER A 52 21.85 26.16 -4.57
C SER A 52 23.31 25.89 -4.17
N ASP A 53 24.24 26.76 -4.61
CA ASP A 53 25.64 26.67 -4.24
C ASP A 53 25.89 26.64 -2.73
N SER A 54 25.00 27.27 -1.94
CA SER A 54 25.07 27.25 -0.48
C SER A 54 24.77 25.88 0.15
N VAL A 55 23.93 25.06 -0.49
CA VAL A 55 23.64 23.69 -0.08
C VAL A 55 24.79 22.77 -0.48
N ILE A 56 25.33 22.95 -1.67
CA ILE A 56 26.48 22.22 -2.18
C ILE A 56 27.70 22.43 -1.28
N LEU A 57 28.01 23.68 -0.90
CA LEU A 57 29.14 24.02 -0.03
C LEU A 57 29.05 23.40 1.38
N LYS A 58 27.85 23.24 1.92
CA LYS A 58 27.66 22.55 3.22
C LYS A 58 27.86 21.03 3.08
N GLY A 59 27.44 20.43 1.98
CA GLY A 59 27.60 18.99 1.69
C GLY A 59 29.06 18.63 1.36
N THR A 60 29.74 19.42 0.52
CA THR A 60 31.13 19.14 0.11
C THR A 60 32.16 19.35 1.22
N LYS A 61 31.97 20.32 2.11
CA LYS A 61 32.87 20.45 3.27
C LYS A 61 32.86 19.26 4.19
N CYS A 62 31.73 18.61 4.38
CA CYS A 62 31.62 17.41 5.21
C CYS A 62 32.27 16.17 4.56
N SER A 63 32.21 16.06 3.22
CA SER A 63 32.84 14.96 2.47
C SER A 63 34.34 15.11 2.28
N GLU A 64 34.87 16.34 2.18
CA GLU A 64 36.30 16.59 2.06
C GLU A 64 37.03 16.43 3.42
N GLU A 65 36.44 16.85 4.53
CA GLU A 65 37.01 16.62 5.86
C GLU A 65 37.06 15.12 6.23
N SER A 66 36.10 14.30 5.79
CA SER A 66 36.14 12.86 6.02
C SER A 66 37.10 12.09 5.11
N LEU A 67 37.55 12.66 3.99
CA LEU A 67 38.54 12.06 3.08
C LEU A 67 39.96 12.53 3.29
N SER A 68 40.17 13.68 3.94
CA SER A 68 41.52 14.20 4.24
C SER A 68 42.19 13.56 5.47
N GLU A 69 41.44 12.85 6.32
CA GLU A 69 42.03 12.17 7.52
C GLU A 69 42.38 10.69 7.28
N ARG A 70 42.31 10.17 6.07
CA ARG A 70 42.78 8.80 5.72
C ARG A 70 43.89 8.78 4.68
N SER A 71 45.00 9.52 4.96
CA SER A 71 46.27 9.24 4.33
C SER A 71 47.19 8.59 5.33
N PHE A 72 47.60 7.38 5.02
CA PHE A 72 48.58 6.53 5.66
C PHE A 72 49.68 7.26 6.46
N ALA A 73 49.75 7.03 7.76
CA ALA A 73 51.01 6.82 8.49
C ALA A 73 50.76 6.36 9.94
N ASP A 74 51.35 5.24 10.27
CA ASP A 74 51.86 4.77 11.57
C ASP A 74 50.97 4.69 12.80
N ALA A 75 50.84 3.43 13.22
CA ALA A 75 50.57 3.02 14.57
C ALA A 75 51.75 3.44 15.51
N GLN A 76 51.48 4.24 16.54
CA GLN A 76 52.11 4.14 17.86
C GLN A 76 51.44 5.09 18.85
N ASP A 77 51.06 4.49 19.99
CA ASP A 77 50.76 5.04 21.31
C ASP A 77 50.78 6.58 21.50
N ASP A 78 49.65 7.14 21.99
CA ASP A 78 49.78 7.82 23.31
C ASP A 78 48.39 8.14 23.92
N LYS A 79 48.37 7.97 25.22
CA LYS A 79 47.33 8.37 26.16
C LYS A 79 47.39 9.88 26.41
N ASN A 80 46.22 10.46 26.64
CA ASN A 80 45.89 11.71 27.33
C ASN A 80 45.47 12.92 26.52
N GLY A 81 44.32 13.45 26.93
CA GLY A 81 44.02 14.86 26.81
C GLY A 81 42.63 15.15 26.18
N ALA A 82 41.57 14.99 26.97
CA ALA A 82 40.33 15.69 26.70
C ALA A 82 40.58 17.20 26.76
N GLN A 83 40.54 17.86 25.59
CA GLN A 83 40.38 19.31 25.51
C GLN A 83 38.92 19.60 25.14
N GLU A 84 38.17 20.08 26.13
CA GLU A 84 36.86 20.69 25.93
C GLU A 84 37.01 21.95 25.07
N ASP A 85 36.58 21.90 23.82
CA ASP A 85 36.35 23.10 23.01
C ASP A 85 35.15 23.85 23.56
N LYS A 86 35.42 25.05 24.12
CA LYS A 86 34.41 25.99 24.63
C LYS A 86 33.71 26.77 23.53
N ASN A 87 33.12 26.11 22.55
CA ASN A 87 32.08 26.67 21.68
C ASN A 87 31.00 25.63 21.54
N GLY A 88 29.90 25.84 22.27
CA GLY A 88 28.75 24.94 22.29
C GLY A 88 27.93 24.93 21.00
N THR A 89 28.54 24.51 19.91
CA THR A 89 27.84 23.95 18.74
C THR A 89 27.80 22.44 18.98
N GLN A 90 26.62 21.95 19.38
CA GLN A 90 26.30 20.55 19.25
C GLN A 90 26.58 20.17 17.80
N ASN A 91 27.55 19.32 17.53
CA ASN A 91 27.71 18.65 16.25
C ASN A 91 26.46 17.80 16.04
N GLU A 92 25.45 18.36 15.39
CA GLU A 92 24.31 17.60 14.91
C GLU A 92 24.87 16.56 13.93
N ASN A 93 24.68 15.29 14.24
CA ASN A 93 25.07 14.19 13.37
C ASN A 93 24.18 14.25 12.12
N ILE A 94 24.67 14.89 11.05
CA ILE A 94 23.94 15.03 9.76
C ILE A 94 24.41 13.92 8.84
N GLU A 95 23.47 13.10 8.39
CA GLU A 95 23.71 12.12 7.31
C GLU A 95 23.49 12.79 5.97
N TYR A 96 24.40 12.60 5.01
CA TYR A 96 24.26 13.04 3.64
C TYR A 96 24.04 11.85 2.71
N ILE A 97 22.99 11.91 1.87
CA ILE A 97 22.67 10.90 0.86
C ILE A 97 22.78 11.56 -0.52
N ASP A 98 23.70 11.08 -1.34
CA ASP A 98 23.83 11.48 -2.74
C ASP A 98 22.85 10.68 -3.61
N ALA A 99 21.85 11.36 -4.18
CA ALA A 99 20.88 10.75 -5.10
C ALA A 99 21.45 10.54 -6.52
N LYS A 100 22.70 10.98 -6.79
CA LYS A 100 23.44 10.75 -8.05
C LYS A 100 22.66 11.16 -9.31
N GLY A 101 21.84 12.20 -9.24
CA GLY A 101 20.96 12.63 -10.31
C GLY A 101 19.73 11.74 -10.52
N GLY A 102 19.40 10.88 -9.56
CA GLY A 102 18.21 10.02 -9.59
C GLY A 102 16.92 10.80 -9.36
N LEU A 103 15.79 10.16 -9.67
CA LEU A 103 14.45 10.61 -9.27
C LEU A 103 14.23 10.28 -7.80
N VAL A 104 13.74 11.25 -7.03
CA VAL A 104 13.23 11.03 -5.67
C VAL A 104 11.72 11.26 -5.66
N MET A 105 10.98 10.31 -5.12
CA MET A 105 9.52 10.31 -5.12
C MET A 105 8.97 9.70 -3.83
N PRO A 106 7.68 9.94 -3.46
CA PRO A 106 7.03 9.23 -2.38
C PRO A 106 7.07 7.72 -2.61
N ALA A 107 7.28 6.94 -1.56
CA ALA A 107 7.08 5.50 -1.61
C ALA A 107 5.61 5.18 -1.93
N PHE A 108 5.38 4.06 -2.61
CA PHE A 108 4.04 3.60 -2.95
C PHE A 108 3.22 3.29 -1.70
N CYS A 109 1.93 3.53 -1.79
CA CYS A 109 0.93 3.05 -0.86
C CYS A 109 0.13 1.94 -1.55
N ASP A 110 -0.01 0.80 -0.90
CA ASP A 110 -0.76 -0.35 -1.43
C ASP A 110 -1.98 -0.59 -0.55
N SER A 111 -3.12 -0.07 -0.98
CA SER A 111 -4.35 0.04 -0.18
C SER A 111 -5.23 -1.20 -0.18
N HIS A 112 -4.75 -2.31 -0.78
CA HIS A 112 -5.52 -3.56 -0.83
C HIS A 112 -4.59 -4.75 -1.03
N THR A 113 -4.34 -5.52 0.03
CA THR A 113 -3.58 -6.76 -0.03
C THR A 113 -4.11 -7.82 0.93
N HIS A 114 -3.77 -9.09 0.66
CA HIS A 114 -4.05 -10.24 1.50
C HIS A 114 -2.76 -11.02 1.78
N ILE A 115 -1.65 -10.34 2.04
CA ILE A 115 -0.31 -10.95 2.14
C ILE A 115 -0.12 -11.86 3.36
N VAL A 116 -1.06 -11.89 4.30
CA VAL A 116 -1.09 -12.87 5.40
C VAL A 116 -1.88 -14.09 4.95
N TYR A 117 -1.20 -15.06 4.34
CA TYR A 117 -1.74 -16.35 3.92
C TYR A 117 -0.69 -17.46 4.05
N ALA A 118 -1.13 -18.70 4.15
CA ALA A 118 -0.27 -19.88 4.23
C ALA A 118 -0.01 -20.47 2.84
N GLY A 119 1.24 -20.86 2.57
CA GLY A 119 1.63 -21.55 1.34
C GLY A 119 1.50 -20.71 0.05
N CYS A 120 1.13 -21.37 -1.04
CA CYS A 120 0.85 -20.75 -2.34
C CYS A 120 -0.22 -21.56 -3.08
N ARG A 121 -0.74 -21.03 -4.19
CA ARG A 121 -1.78 -21.66 -5.02
C ARG A 121 -1.29 -21.93 -6.46
N ASP A 122 0.00 -22.21 -6.63
CA ASP A 122 0.60 -22.47 -7.94
C ASP A 122 0.03 -23.73 -8.65
N GLY A 123 -0.49 -24.70 -7.88
CA GLY A 123 -1.24 -25.83 -8.42
C GLY A 123 -2.52 -25.40 -9.14
N GLU A 124 -3.28 -24.46 -8.54
CA GLU A 124 -4.49 -23.90 -9.15
C GLU A 124 -4.17 -23.06 -10.39
N PHE A 125 -3.01 -22.41 -10.44
CA PHE A 125 -2.54 -21.71 -11.63
C PHE A 125 -2.38 -22.64 -12.82
N ARG A 126 -1.86 -23.86 -12.62
CA ARG A 126 -1.77 -24.89 -13.66
C ARG A 126 -3.15 -25.30 -14.18
N ASP A 127 -4.10 -25.51 -13.27
CA ASP A 127 -5.48 -25.87 -13.62
C ASP A 127 -6.14 -24.75 -14.44
N LYS A 128 -5.94 -23.49 -14.04
CA LYS A 128 -6.42 -22.33 -14.78
C LYS A 128 -5.84 -22.24 -16.20
N ILE A 129 -4.52 -22.42 -16.37
CA ILE A 129 -3.87 -22.42 -17.68
C ILE A 129 -4.36 -23.60 -18.55
N ALA A 130 -4.74 -24.72 -17.94
CA ALA A 130 -5.37 -25.82 -18.61
C ALA A 130 -6.85 -25.56 -19.02
N GLY A 131 -7.40 -24.39 -18.66
CA GLY A 131 -8.74 -23.95 -19.07
C GLY A 131 -9.86 -24.34 -18.12
N LEU A 132 -9.56 -24.78 -16.91
CA LEU A 132 -10.58 -25.06 -15.90
C LEU A 132 -11.23 -23.76 -15.42
N SER A 133 -12.56 -23.81 -15.24
CA SER A 133 -13.31 -22.71 -14.64
C SER A 133 -13.01 -22.58 -13.12
N TYR A 134 -13.35 -21.43 -12.55
CA TYR A 134 -13.22 -21.21 -11.10
C TYR A 134 -13.99 -22.27 -10.30
N GLU A 135 -15.21 -22.64 -10.76
CA GLU A 135 -16.04 -23.65 -10.10
C GLU A 135 -15.40 -25.05 -10.17
N GLU A 136 -14.79 -25.40 -11.31
CA GLU A 136 -14.07 -26.68 -11.45
C GLU A 136 -12.84 -26.73 -10.56
N ILE A 137 -12.09 -25.64 -10.43
CA ILE A 137 -10.95 -25.50 -9.50
C ILE A 137 -11.43 -25.63 -8.06
N ALA A 138 -12.51 -24.92 -7.71
CA ALA A 138 -13.11 -24.99 -6.36
C ALA A 138 -13.63 -26.40 -6.04
N ALA A 139 -14.26 -27.09 -7.00
CA ALA A 139 -14.71 -28.47 -6.83
C ALA A 139 -13.57 -29.46 -6.61
N ARG A 140 -12.36 -29.17 -7.08
CA ARG A 140 -11.12 -29.94 -6.81
C ARG A 140 -10.48 -29.61 -5.46
N GLY A 141 -11.10 -28.74 -4.68
CA GLY A 141 -10.61 -28.31 -3.35
C GLY A 141 -9.77 -27.05 -3.37
N GLY A 142 -9.73 -26.32 -4.49
CA GLY A 142 -9.06 -25.02 -4.61
C GLY A 142 -9.87 -23.85 -4.06
N GLY A 143 -9.39 -22.64 -4.32
CA GLY A 143 -10.06 -21.39 -3.94
C GLY A 143 -9.78 -20.91 -2.52
N ILE A 144 -10.59 -19.97 -2.04
CA ILE A 144 -10.48 -19.35 -0.71
C ILE A 144 -10.52 -20.43 0.39
N LEU A 145 -11.40 -21.41 0.25
CA LEU A 145 -11.56 -22.47 1.25
C LEU A 145 -10.32 -23.36 1.41
N ASN A 146 -9.57 -23.61 0.33
CA ASN A 146 -8.29 -24.32 0.39
C ASN A 146 -7.23 -23.50 1.15
N SER A 147 -7.18 -22.19 0.90
CA SER A 147 -6.30 -21.30 1.67
C SER A 147 -6.67 -21.28 3.15
N ALA A 148 -7.97 -21.34 3.47
CA ALA A 148 -8.45 -21.39 4.85
C ALA A 148 -8.05 -22.69 5.56
N ASP A 149 -8.20 -23.84 4.91
CA ASP A 149 -7.80 -25.14 5.46
C ASP A 149 -6.29 -25.15 5.77
N LEU A 150 -5.46 -24.68 4.84
CA LEU A 150 -4.00 -24.60 5.02
C LEU A 150 -3.62 -23.62 6.14
N LEU A 151 -4.31 -22.48 6.23
CA LEU A 151 -4.08 -21.48 7.28
C LEU A 151 -4.47 -22.04 8.66
N HIS A 152 -5.54 -22.82 8.74
CA HIS A 152 -5.97 -23.47 9.97
C HIS A 152 -4.85 -24.33 10.57
N GLU A 153 -4.19 -25.14 9.75
CA GLU A 153 -3.08 -26.02 10.16
C GLU A 153 -1.75 -25.28 10.37
N THR A 154 -1.66 -24.00 9.97
CA THR A 154 -0.41 -23.23 10.06
C THR A 154 -0.37 -22.45 11.38
N SER A 155 0.75 -22.59 12.12
CA SER A 155 0.95 -21.83 13.35
C SER A 155 1.07 -20.33 13.10
N GLU A 156 0.77 -19.52 14.12
CA GLU A 156 0.90 -18.06 14.05
C GLU A 156 2.32 -17.63 13.73
N ASP A 157 3.33 -18.28 14.32
CA ASP A 157 4.76 -17.97 14.05
C ASP A 157 5.16 -18.27 12.60
N GLU A 158 4.71 -19.38 12.05
CA GLU A 158 5.00 -19.74 10.65
C GLU A 158 4.25 -18.83 9.67
N LEU A 159 2.99 -18.48 9.99
CA LEU A 159 2.22 -17.52 9.20
C LEU A 159 2.89 -16.14 9.19
N TYR A 160 3.38 -15.67 10.34
CA TYR A 160 4.15 -14.43 10.45
C TYR A 160 5.45 -14.50 9.64
N ARG A 161 6.21 -15.60 9.73
CA ARG A 161 7.45 -15.77 8.98
C ARG A 161 7.22 -15.65 7.46
N GLN A 162 6.21 -16.34 6.94
CA GLN A 162 5.84 -16.29 5.52
C GLN A 162 5.36 -14.90 5.10
N ALA A 163 4.53 -14.25 5.92
CA ALA A 163 4.06 -12.89 5.64
C ALA A 163 5.21 -11.88 5.62
N MET A 164 6.18 -11.99 6.54
CA MET A 164 7.34 -11.12 6.59
C MET A 164 8.28 -11.27 5.38
N GLU A 165 8.33 -12.41 4.73
CA GLU A 165 9.05 -12.56 3.46
C GLU A 165 8.42 -11.68 2.37
N ARG A 166 7.09 -11.70 2.25
CA ARG A 166 6.33 -10.86 1.32
C ARG A 166 6.42 -9.37 1.67
N VAL A 167 6.39 -9.04 2.96
CA VAL A 167 6.57 -7.65 3.42
C VAL A 167 7.95 -7.11 3.02
N ARG A 168 9.03 -7.89 3.20
CA ARG A 168 10.37 -7.47 2.76
C ARG A 168 10.45 -7.31 1.24
N GLU A 169 9.79 -8.20 0.50
CA GLU A 169 9.71 -8.11 -0.96
C GLU A 169 9.07 -6.79 -1.41
N ILE A 170 7.88 -6.45 -0.89
CA ILE A 170 7.19 -5.22 -1.28
C ILE A 170 7.94 -3.96 -0.84
N MET A 171 8.57 -3.96 0.35
CA MET A 171 9.43 -2.85 0.79
C MET A 171 10.60 -2.63 -0.16
N ALA A 172 11.29 -3.70 -0.57
CA ALA A 172 12.39 -3.61 -1.53
C ALA A 172 11.94 -3.11 -2.91
N MET A 173 10.67 -3.31 -3.27
CA MET A 173 10.04 -2.78 -4.48
C MET A 173 9.46 -1.37 -4.31
N GLY A 174 9.68 -0.71 -3.15
CA GLY A 174 9.32 0.69 -2.92
C GLY A 174 7.96 0.92 -2.26
N THR A 175 7.29 -0.11 -1.73
CA THR A 175 6.05 0.07 -0.97
C THR A 175 6.38 0.55 0.45
N GLY A 176 5.87 1.73 0.83
CA GLY A 176 6.09 2.36 2.13
C GLY A 176 4.89 2.30 3.08
N ALA A 177 3.72 1.96 2.55
CA ALA A 177 2.52 1.72 3.33
C ALA A 177 1.69 0.61 2.70
N VAL A 178 1.12 -0.27 3.51
CA VAL A 178 0.35 -1.43 3.05
C VAL A 178 -0.87 -1.65 3.92
N GLU A 179 -2.02 -1.90 3.30
CA GLU A 179 -3.19 -2.45 3.97
C GLU A 179 -3.16 -3.97 3.83
N ILE A 180 -3.32 -4.66 4.96
CA ILE A 180 -3.34 -6.11 5.00
C ILE A 180 -4.69 -6.57 5.53
N LYS A 181 -5.40 -7.36 4.72
CA LYS A 181 -6.70 -7.94 5.06
C LYS A 181 -6.54 -9.32 5.68
N SER A 182 -7.43 -9.68 6.62
CA SER A 182 -7.70 -11.07 6.99
C SER A 182 -8.55 -11.76 5.91
N GLY A 183 -9.38 -12.74 6.24
CA GLY A 183 -10.35 -13.32 5.30
C GLY A 183 -9.99 -14.69 4.75
N TYR A 184 -8.87 -15.26 5.18
CA TYR A 184 -8.57 -16.69 4.97
C TYR A 184 -8.70 -17.53 6.26
N GLY A 185 -9.17 -16.93 7.35
CA GLY A 185 -9.45 -17.65 8.58
C GLY A 185 -10.80 -18.37 8.53
N LEU A 186 -11.85 -17.65 8.19
CA LEU A 186 -13.25 -18.10 8.08
C LEU A 186 -13.80 -18.78 9.34
N THR A 187 -13.07 -18.71 10.45
CA THR A 187 -13.49 -19.07 11.81
C THR A 187 -13.10 -17.95 12.76
N VAL A 188 -13.68 -17.90 13.94
CA VAL A 188 -13.33 -16.89 14.95
C VAL A 188 -11.84 -16.94 15.27
N GLU A 189 -11.32 -18.11 15.56
CA GLU A 189 -9.94 -18.30 16.01
C GLU A 189 -8.93 -17.97 14.91
N ASP A 190 -9.19 -18.39 13.68
CA ASP A 190 -8.24 -18.20 12.58
C ASP A 190 -8.26 -16.76 12.03
N GLU A 191 -9.41 -16.07 12.04
CA GLU A 191 -9.49 -14.65 11.71
C GLU A 191 -8.70 -13.80 12.73
N LEU A 192 -8.87 -14.09 14.03
CA LEU A 192 -8.09 -13.45 15.10
C LEU A 192 -6.60 -13.77 14.98
N LYS A 193 -6.22 -15.01 14.63
CA LYS A 193 -4.83 -15.41 14.35
C LYS A 193 -4.23 -14.57 13.24
N MET A 194 -4.93 -14.38 12.11
CA MET A 194 -4.48 -13.53 11.02
C MET A 194 -4.27 -12.09 11.47
N LEU A 195 -5.24 -11.52 12.16
CA LEU A 195 -5.17 -10.13 12.62
C LEU A 195 -4.06 -9.91 13.67
N ARG A 196 -3.79 -10.89 14.54
CA ARG A 196 -2.64 -10.84 15.47
C ARG A 196 -1.31 -10.89 14.72
N VAL A 197 -1.21 -11.68 13.64
CA VAL A 197 -0.03 -11.65 12.75
C VAL A 197 0.13 -10.27 12.10
N ILE A 198 -0.97 -9.66 11.61
CA ILE A 198 -0.92 -8.29 11.04
C ILE A 198 -0.46 -7.28 12.09
N ARG A 199 -0.97 -7.35 13.32
CA ARG A 199 -0.50 -6.51 14.44
C ARG A 199 0.99 -6.68 14.69
N ARG A 200 1.49 -7.92 14.72
CA ARG A 200 2.92 -8.21 14.91
C ARG A 200 3.77 -7.64 13.77
N ILE A 201 3.31 -7.68 12.52
CA ILE A 201 3.98 -7.02 11.37
C ILE A 201 4.04 -5.51 11.60
N LYS A 202 2.91 -4.89 11.98
CA LYS A 202 2.82 -3.45 12.28
C LYS A 202 3.79 -2.99 13.37
N GLU A 203 4.06 -3.85 14.35
CA GLU A 203 4.97 -3.57 15.47
C GLU A 203 6.45 -3.77 15.13
N THR A 204 6.77 -4.65 14.17
CA THR A 204 8.14 -5.11 13.93
C THR A 204 8.73 -4.67 12.60
N ALA A 205 7.92 -4.33 11.61
CA ALA A 205 8.38 -3.90 10.29
C ALA A 205 8.42 -2.37 10.19
N PRO A 206 9.37 -1.78 9.45
CA PRO A 206 9.46 -0.32 9.30
C PRO A 206 8.43 0.26 8.33
N ILE A 207 7.57 -0.56 7.74
CA ILE A 207 6.49 -0.14 6.83
C ILE A 207 5.25 0.29 7.63
N THR A 208 4.51 1.26 7.13
CA THR A 208 3.20 1.62 7.70
C THR A 208 2.16 0.57 7.35
N VAL A 209 1.52 -0.04 8.36
CA VAL A 209 0.53 -1.11 8.17
C VAL A 209 -0.84 -0.65 8.65
N LYS A 210 -1.88 -0.91 7.85
CA LYS A 210 -3.29 -0.85 8.21
C LYS A 210 -3.88 -2.26 8.20
N ALA A 211 -4.60 -2.61 9.26
CA ALA A 211 -5.26 -3.90 9.41
C ALA A 211 -6.72 -3.81 8.98
N ASN A 212 -7.17 -4.75 8.15
CA ASN A 212 -8.55 -4.82 7.70
C ASN A 212 -9.15 -6.19 8.02
N PHE A 213 -10.24 -6.21 8.78
CA PHE A 213 -10.97 -7.43 9.09
C PHE A 213 -11.92 -7.78 7.93
N LEU A 214 -11.68 -8.92 7.29
CA LEU A 214 -12.47 -9.43 6.17
C LEU A 214 -13.07 -10.82 6.51
N GLY A 215 -13.69 -11.00 7.68
CA GLY A 215 -14.33 -12.25 8.04
C GLY A 215 -15.45 -12.68 7.08
N ALA A 216 -16.03 -11.72 6.36
CA ALA A 216 -17.01 -11.94 5.29
C ALA A 216 -16.36 -11.96 3.90
N HIS A 217 -15.29 -12.74 3.71
CA HIS A 217 -14.66 -13.01 2.42
C HIS A 217 -15.30 -14.18 1.68
N ALA A 218 -15.63 -15.24 2.42
CA ALA A 218 -16.40 -16.40 1.96
C ALA A 218 -17.10 -17.04 3.15
N VAL A 219 -18.07 -17.91 2.87
CA VAL A 219 -18.73 -18.67 3.94
C VAL A 219 -17.84 -19.86 4.36
N GLY A 220 -17.48 -19.92 5.63
CA GLY A 220 -16.66 -21.00 6.18
C GLY A 220 -17.30 -22.38 5.99
N ARG A 221 -16.48 -23.42 5.82
CA ARG A 221 -16.96 -24.81 5.52
C ARG A 221 -18.02 -25.32 6.49
N ALA A 222 -17.87 -24.99 7.78
CA ALA A 222 -18.83 -25.40 8.82
C ALA A 222 -20.24 -24.82 8.64
N TYR A 223 -20.34 -23.74 7.86
CA TYR A 223 -21.60 -23.03 7.60
C TYR A 223 -22.10 -23.20 6.16
N ARG A 224 -21.58 -24.17 5.40
CA ARG A 224 -22.02 -24.43 4.03
C ARG A 224 -23.54 -24.59 3.95
N GLY A 225 -24.21 -23.77 3.11
CA GLY A 225 -25.68 -23.73 2.98
C GLY A 225 -26.41 -23.01 4.13
N ARG A 226 -25.68 -22.40 5.08
CA ARG A 226 -26.21 -21.66 6.23
C ARG A 226 -25.58 -20.26 6.33
N GLN A 227 -25.58 -19.52 5.21
CA GLN A 227 -24.90 -18.22 5.09
C GLN A 227 -25.39 -17.19 6.11
N SER A 228 -26.70 -17.15 6.40
CA SER A 228 -27.25 -16.24 7.42
C SER A 228 -26.67 -16.50 8.82
N GLU A 229 -26.47 -17.78 9.19
CA GLU A 229 -25.84 -18.12 10.47
C GLU A 229 -24.35 -17.74 10.48
N TYR A 230 -23.67 -17.78 9.33
CA TYR A 230 -22.31 -17.30 9.21
C TYR A 230 -22.21 -15.77 9.38
N VAL A 231 -23.17 -15.04 8.81
CA VAL A 231 -23.28 -13.58 9.02
C VAL A 231 -23.53 -13.26 10.50
N ASP A 232 -24.36 -14.06 11.18
CA ASP A 232 -24.56 -13.94 12.63
C ASP A 232 -23.24 -14.17 13.39
N LEU A 233 -22.44 -15.19 13.02
CA LEU A 233 -21.10 -15.42 13.59
C LEU A 233 -20.18 -14.21 13.40
N VAL A 234 -20.15 -13.64 12.20
CA VAL A 234 -19.35 -12.44 11.91
C VAL A 234 -19.77 -11.27 12.79
N CYS A 235 -21.08 -11.02 12.88
CA CYS A 235 -21.63 -9.87 13.61
C CYS A 235 -21.54 -10.02 15.14
N GLU A 236 -21.87 -11.22 15.66
CA GLU A 236 -22.08 -11.40 17.11
C GLU A 236 -20.87 -11.99 17.84
N GLU A 237 -19.92 -12.60 17.11
CA GLU A 237 -18.73 -13.19 17.72
C GLU A 237 -17.41 -12.60 17.18
N MET A 238 -17.21 -12.56 15.85
CA MET A 238 -15.94 -12.11 15.29
C MET A 238 -15.72 -10.62 15.52
N LEU A 239 -16.62 -9.76 15.04
CA LEU A 239 -16.50 -8.30 15.14
C LEU A 239 -16.33 -7.79 16.58
N PRO A 240 -17.12 -8.27 17.58
CA PRO A 240 -16.91 -7.86 18.96
C PRO A 240 -15.52 -8.20 19.50
N LYS A 241 -14.97 -9.39 19.20
CA LYS A 241 -13.63 -9.80 19.64
C LYS A 241 -12.54 -9.00 18.94
N VAL A 242 -12.69 -8.72 17.63
CA VAL A 242 -11.78 -7.86 16.86
C VAL A 242 -11.74 -6.45 17.46
N ALA A 243 -12.89 -5.90 17.83
CA ALA A 243 -12.99 -4.60 18.47
C ALA A 243 -12.42 -4.59 19.89
N GLU A 244 -12.71 -5.62 20.70
CA GLU A 244 -12.20 -5.77 22.07
C GLU A 244 -10.66 -5.80 22.09
N GLU A 245 -10.02 -6.53 21.16
CA GLU A 245 -8.56 -6.60 21.06
C GLU A 245 -7.95 -5.43 20.27
N GLY A 246 -8.75 -4.55 19.67
CA GLY A 246 -8.26 -3.43 18.86
C GLY A 246 -7.43 -3.87 17.63
N LEU A 247 -7.84 -4.95 16.96
CA LEU A 247 -7.04 -5.61 15.94
C LEU A 247 -7.20 -5.04 14.53
N ALA A 248 -8.26 -4.30 14.24
CA ALA A 248 -8.55 -3.82 12.90
C ALA A 248 -8.76 -2.30 12.85
N ASP A 249 -8.19 -1.66 11.84
CA ASP A 249 -8.45 -0.27 11.46
C ASP A 249 -9.73 -0.19 10.62
N PHE A 250 -10.05 -1.24 9.85
CA PHE A 250 -11.20 -1.31 8.92
C PHE A 250 -11.92 -2.64 9.02
N VAL A 251 -13.17 -2.67 8.54
CA VAL A 251 -13.93 -3.88 8.23
C VAL A 251 -14.23 -3.93 6.74
N ASP A 252 -14.22 -5.13 6.16
CA ASP A 252 -14.48 -5.35 4.75
C ASP A 252 -15.46 -6.50 4.53
N VAL A 253 -16.16 -6.46 3.42
CA VAL A 253 -17.12 -7.50 3.00
C VAL A 253 -16.98 -7.72 1.50
N PHE A 254 -16.95 -8.98 1.08
CA PHE A 254 -17.03 -9.32 -0.33
C PHE A 254 -18.51 -9.30 -0.78
N CYS A 255 -18.96 -8.11 -1.17
CA CYS A 255 -20.32 -7.85 -1.61
C CYS A 255 -20.44 -8.06 -3.11
N ASP A 256 -20.65 -9.30 -3.55
CA ASP A 256 -20.79 -9.62 -4.96
C ASP A 256 -21.68 -10.85 -5.19
N THR A 257 -22.06 -11.09 -6.44
CA THR A 257 -22.88 -12.24 -6.85
C THR A 257 -22.18 -13.57 -6.46
N GLY A 258 -22.88 -14.38 -5.69
CA GLY A 258 -22.37 -15.66 -5.19
C GLY A 258 -21.59 -15.57 -3.87
N PHE A 259 -21.41 -14.37 -3.33
CA PHE A 259 -20.81 -14.08 -2.02
C PHE A 259 -21.86 -13.44 -1.08
N PHE A 260 -21.58 -12.28 -0.48
CA PHE A 260 -22.52 -11.65 0.45
C PHE A 260 -23.43 -10.66 -0.25
N THR A 261 -24.71 -10.70 0.09
CA THR A 261 -25.73 -9.79 -0.46
C THR A 261 -25.59 -8.38 0.11
N VAL A 262 -26.27 -7.40 -0.51
CA VAL A 262 -26.33 -6.01 -0.03
C VAL A 262 -26.92 -5.95 1.39
N GLU A 263 -27.94 -6.75 1.69
CA GLU A 263 -28.61 -6.81 2.99
C GLU A 263 -27.69 -7.39 4.07
N GLU A 264 -26.96 -8.46 3.77
CA GLU A 264 -25.98 -9.08 4.68
C GLU A 264 -24.81 -8.13 4.91
N THR A 265 -24.31 -7.51 3.85
CA THR A 265 -23.28 -6.47 3.91
C THR A 265 -23.73 -5.32 4.81
N ALA A 266 -24.93 -4.78 4.60
CA ALA A 266 -25.47 -3.71 5.43
C ALA A 266 -25.49 -4.05 6.93
N ARG A 267 -25.89 -5.30 7.30
CA ARG A 267 -25.87 -5.78 8.68
C ARG A 267 -24.47 -5.76 9.29
N ILE A 268 -23.48 -6.25 8.54
CA ILE A 268 -22.07 -6.28 8.99
C ILE A 268 -21.54 -4.87 9.17
N LEU A 269 -21.80 -3.97 8.21
CA LEU A 269 -21.34 -2.58 8.26
C LEU A 269 -22.01 -1.78 9.39
N GLU A 270 -23.29 -2.02 9.65
CA GLU A 270 -24.00 -1.41 10.78
C GLU A 270 -23.39 -1.85 12.12
N LYS A 271 -23.09 -3.14 12.26
CA LYS A 271 -22.41 -3.66 13.46
C LYS A 271 -21.02 -3.05 13.63
N ALA A 272 -20.24 -2.96 12.55
CA ALA A 272 -18.91 -2.34 12.56
C ALA A 272 -18.97 -0.85 12.92
N ALA A 273 -19.93 -0.10 12.39
CA ALA A 273 -20.14 1.30 12.72
C ALA A 273 -20.45 1.51 14.20
N ASN A 274 -21.27 0.62 14.80
CA ASN A 274 -21.56 0.65 16.25
C ASN A 274 -20.33 0.34 17.11
N LEU A 275 -19.31 -0.32 16.55
CA LEU A 275 -18.02 -0.59 17.19
C LEU A 275 -16.93 0.46 16.83
N GLY A 276 -17.28 1.47 16.04
CA GLY A 276 -16.37 2.54 15.63
C GLY A 276 -15.35 2.13 14.56
N ILE A 277 -15.57 1.04 13.84
CA ILE A 277 -14.68 0.54 12.78
C ILE A 277 -15.24 0.99 11.43
N ARG A 278 -14.41 1.72 10.64
CA ARG A 278 -14.81 2.24 9.33
C ARG A 278 -14.81 1.14 8.27
N PRO A 279 -15.82 1.09 7.36
CA PRO A 279 -15.88 0.07 6.33
C PRO A 279 -15.01 0.36 5.10
N LYS A 280 -14.70 -0.73 4.40
CA LYS A 280 -14.27 -0.84 3.00
C LYS A 280 -15.09 -1.96 2.36
N ILE A 281 -15.13 -2.07 1.04
CA ILE A 281 -15.95 -3.09 0.36
C ILE A 281 -15.22 -3.65 -0.86
N HIS A 282 -15.14 -4.99 -1.00
CA HIS A 282 -14.94 -5.62 -2.31
C HIS A 282 -16.26 -5.53 -3.06
N ALA A 283 -16.29 -4.85 -4.19
CA ALA A 283 -17.51 -4.55 -4.92
C ALA A 283 -17.31 -4.66 -6.44
N ASN A 284 -18.30 -5.25 -7.11
CA ASN A 284 -18.38 -5.23 -8.57
C ASN A 284 -17.16 -5.86 -9.27
N GLU A 285 -16.57 -6.91 -8.69
CA GLU A 285 -15.53 -7.73 -9.32
C GLU A 285 -16.14 -8.64 -10.38
N LEU A 286 -17.19 -9.36 -10.01
CA LEU A 286 -17.83 -10.37 -10.84
C LEU A 286 -19.04 -9.81 -11.60
N GLU A 287 -19.92 -9.09 -10.89
CA GLU A 287 -21.13 -8.48 -11.45
C GLU A 287 -21.45 -7.13 -10.75
N VAL A 288 -22.37 -6.37 -11.33
CA VAL A 288 -22.92 -5.17 -10.70
C VAL A 288 -23.86 -5.59 -9.58
N SER A 289 -23.34 -5.65 -8.35
CA SER A 289 -24.01 -6.27 -7.20
C SER A 289 -24.70 -5.30 -6.22
N GLY A 290 -24.48 -3.98 -6.38
CA GLY A 290 -24.93 -2.97 -5.41
C GLY A 290 -23.94 -2.71 -4.27
N GLY A 291 -22.74 -3.34 -4.32
CA GLY A 291 -21.67 -3.14 -3.34
C GLY A 291 -21.18 -1.71 -3.25
N VAL A 292 -21.10 -0.99 -4.39
CA VAL A 292 -20.74 0.44 -4.41
C VAL A 292 -21.76 1.28 -3.65
N GLN A 293 -23.04 1.06 -3.92
CA GLN A 293 -24.15 1.81 -3.31
C GLN A 293 -24.20 1.60 -1.78
N VAL A 294 -24.04 0.37 -1.31
CA VAL A 294 -24.02 0.08 0.13
C VAL A 294 -22.75 0.64 0.78
N GLY A 295 -21.59 0.60 0.09
CA GLY A 295 -20.36 1.19 0.56
C GLY A 295 -20.49 2.70 0.78
N VAL A 296 -20.99 3.44 -0.20
CA VAL A 296 -21.23 4.89 -0.07
C VAL A 296 -22.26 5.19 1.02
N LYS A 297 -23.36 4.42 1.11
CA LYS A 297 -24.39 4.60 2.14
C LYS A 297 -23.82 4.50 3.56
N TYR A 298 -22.87 3.61 3.79
CA TYR A 298 -22.22 3.41 5.10
C TYR A 298 -20.88 4.15 5.24
N ASN A 299 -20.60 5.12 4.36
CA ASN A 299 -19.39 5.95 4.39
C ASN A 299 -18.09 5.11 4.37
N ALA A 300 -18.06 4.09 3.51
CA ALA A 300 -16.85 3.31 3.31
C ALA A 300 -15.70 4.22 2.87
N LEU A 301 -14.49 3.91 3.36
CA LEU A 301 -13.29 4.66 2.97
C LEU A 301 -12.94 4.41 1.51
N SER A 302 -13.11 3.16 1.05
CA SER A 302 -13.01 2.81 -0.37
C SER A 302 -13.99 1.70 -0.75
N VAL A 303 -14.24 1.62 -2.05
CA VAL A 303 -14.85 0.47 -2.73
C VAL A 303 -13.84 -0.04 -3.73
N ASP A 304 -13.51 -1.31 -3.61
CA ASP A 304 -12.35 -1.90 -4.25
C ASP A 304 -12.79 -2.92 -5.32
N HIS A 305 -11.96 -3.19 -6.34
CA HIS A 305 -12.16 -3.97 -7.56
C HIS A 305 -12.75 -3.16 -8.71
N LEU A 306 -14.07 -3.06 -8.84
CA LEU A 306 -14.76 -2.23 -9.84
C LEU A 306 -14.48 -2.66 -11.29
N GLU A 307 -14.23 -3.95 -11.55
CA GLU A 307 -14.12 -4.51 -12.91
C GLU A 307 -15.42 -4.32 -13.69
N LYS A 308 -16.55 -4.35 -12.97
CA LYS A 308 -17.89 -4.08 -13.52
C LYS A 308 -18.37 -2.70 -13.06
N THR A 309 -18.55 -1.80 -14.00
CA THR A 309 -18.98 -0.42 -13.72
C THR A 309 -20.00 0.04 -14.72
N THR A 310 -21.06 0.68 -14.23
CA THR A 310 -22.05 1.41 -15.03
C THR A 310 -22.05 2.90 -14.64
N GLU A 311 -22.83 3.71 -15.32
CA GLU A 311 -23.04 5.11 -15.00
C GLU A 311 -23.60 5.30 -13.56
N ALA A 312 -24.36 4.33 -13.07
CA ALA A 312 -24.98 4.39 -11.74
C ALA A 312 -23.93 4.37 -10.62
N GLU A 313 -22.86 3.57 -10.74
CA GLU A 313 -21.78 3.52 -9.77
C GLU A 313 -20.98 4.83 -9.75
N ILE A 314 -20.72 5.39 -10.93
CA ILE A 314 -20.03 6.70 -11.07
C ILE A 314 -20.88 7.80 -10.41
N GLU A 315 -22.18 7.82 -10.65
CA GLU A 315 -23.05 8.86 -10.09
C GLU A 315 -23.19 8.76 -8.57
N VAL A 316 -23.27 7.55 -8.02
CA VAL A 316 -23.35 7.34 -6.56
C VAL A 316 -22.06 7.78 -5.86
N LEU A 317 -20.90 7.59 -6.50
CA LEU A 317 -19.60 8.02 -5.95
C LEU A 317 -19.39 9.54 -6.02
N ARG A 318 -20.11 10.23 -6.92
CA ARG A 318 -20.00 11.67 -7.10
C ARG A 318 -20.38 12.41 -5.83
N GLY A 319 -19.45 13.23 -5.31
CA GLY A 319 -19.64 13.99 -4.07
C GLY A 319 -19.55 13.15 -2.79
N SER A 320 -19.21 11.85 -2.89
CA SER A 320 -18.91 11.04 -1.72
C SER A 320 -17.43 11.17 -1.31
N GLU A 321 -17.12 10.75 -0.08
CA GLU A 321 -15.74 10.64 0.41
C GLU A 321 -15.14 9.24 0.16
N THR A 322 -15.87 8.36 -0.51
CA THR A 322 -15.45 6.98 -0.80
C THR A 322 -14.49 6.95 -1.98
N MET A 323 -13.33 6.35 -1.81
CA MET A 323 -12.31 6.21 -2.87
C MET A 323 -12.61 4.99 -3.74
N PRO A 324 -12.88 5.15 -5.04
CA PRO A 324 -12.87 4.02 -5.97
C PRO A 324 -11.43 3.51 -6.14
N THR A 325 -11.19 2.25 -5.80
CA THR A 325 -9.87 1.61 -5.87
C THR A 325 -9.90 0.44 -6.83
N MET A 326 -9.05 0.44 -7.84
CA MET A 326 -9.01 -0.60 -8.85
C MET A 326 -7.78 -1.49 -8.71
N LEU A 327 -7.93 -2.78 -9.05
CA LEU A 327 -6.96 -3.83 -8.80
C LEU A 327 -6.49 -4.48 -10.11
N PRO A 328 -5.71 -3.75 -10.94
CA PRO A 328 -5.39 -4.21 -12.29
C PRO A 328 -4.51 -5.47 -12.30
N GLY A 329 -3.83 -5.81 -11.20
CA GLY A 329 -3.09 -7.06 -11.03
C GLY A 329 -4.01 -8.27 -11.04
N CYS A 330 -5.16 -8.19 -10.36
CA CYS A 330 -6.22 -9.19 -10.35
C CYS A 330 -6.80 -9.39 -11.74
N SER A 331 -7.27 -8.32 -12.38
CA SER A 331 -7.82 -8.38 -13.74
C SER A 331 -6.83 -8.99 -14.74
N PHE A 332 -5.54 -8.66 -14.64
CA PHE A 332 -4.47 -9.22 -15.47
C PHE A 332 -4.30 -10.72 -15.25
N PHE A 333 -4.13 -11.14 -14.01
CA PHE A 333 -3.86 -12.54 -13.67
C PHE A 333 -5.06 -13.44 -13.97
N LEU A 334 -6.26 -12.96 -13.71
CA LEU A 334 -7.51 -13.69 -14.01
C LEU A 334 -7.87 -13.67 -15.50
N GLY A 335 -7.33 -12.74 -16.30
CA GLY A 335 -7.66 -12.59 -17.71
C GLY A 335 -9.07 -12.04 -17.91
N ILE A 336 -9.59 -11.25 -16.95
CA ILE A 336 -10.91 -10.61 -16.98
C ILE A 336 -10.82 -9.15 -17.46
N PRO A 337 -11.92 -8.48 -17.77
CA PRO A 337 -11.94 -7.05 -18.09
C PRO A 337 -11.35 -6.21 -16.97
N PHE A 338 -10.72 -5.08 -17.33
CA PHE A 338 -10.18 -4.11 -16.38
C PHE A 338 -11.24 -3.06 -16.02
N GLY A 339 -11.23 -2.58 -14.80
CA GLY A 339 -12.07 -1.47 -14.36
C GLY A 339 -11.85 -0.20 -15.20
N ASN A 340 -12.89 0.63 -15.32
CA ASN A 340 -12.89 1.83 -16.17
C ASN A 340 -12.29 3.06 -15.44
N ALA A 341 -11.02 2.97 -14.98
CA ALA A 341 -10.37 4.06 -14.26
C ALA A 341 -10.42 5.41 -14.99
N LYS A 342 -10.20 5.40 -16.31
CA LYS A 342 -10.27 6.61 -17.12
C LYS A 342 -11.63 7.28 -17.06
N GLY A 343 -12.72 6.50 -17.17
CA GLY A 343 -14.08 7.01 -17.09
C GLY A 343 -14.41 7.65 -15.73
N TYR A 344 -13.90 7.11 -14.64
CA TYR A 344 -14.03 7.73 -13.31
C TYR A 344 -13.33 9.08 -13.24
N ILE A 345 -12.09 9.20 -13.73
CA ILE A 345 -11.32 10.46 -13.75
C ILE A 345 -12.00 11.49 -14.66
N GLU A 346 -12.47 11.08 -15.85
CA GLU A 346 -13.22 11.96 -16.78
C GLU A 346 -14.54 12.45 -16.17
N ALA A 347 -15.16 11.65 -15.30
CA ALA A 347 -16.34 12.05 -14.53
C ALA A 347 -16.04 12.97 -13.33
N GLY A 348 -14.76 13.33 -13.12
CA GLY A 348 -14.32 14.21 -12.03
C GLY A 348 -14.03 13.48 -10.71
N LEU A 349 -14.00 12.14 -10.69
CA LEU A 349 -13.77 11.35 -9.49
C LEU A 349 -12.27 11.09 -9.26
N PRO A 350 -11.86 10.84 -8.00
CA PRO A 350 -10.54 10.27 -7.71
C PRO A 350 -10.48 8.81 -8.13
N VAL A 351 -9.26 8.27 -8.30
CA VAL A 351 -9.01 6.83 -8.47
C VAL A 351 -7.76 6.46 -7.68
N ALA A 352 -7.81 5.36 -6.94
CA ALA A 352 -6.66 4.67 -6.40
C ALA A 352 -6.38 3.36 -7.16
N LEU A 353 -5.12 2.93 -7.15
CA LEU A 353 -4.69 1.63 -7.67
C LEU A 353 -3.98 0.85 -6.57
N ALA A 354 -4.27 -0.44 -6.45
CA ALA A 354 -3.62 -1.32 -5.49
C ALA A 354 -3.29 -2.67 -6.14
N SER A 355 -2.45 -3.48 -5.46
CA SER A 355 -1.91 -4.71 -6.04
C SER A 355 -2.85 -5.89 -5.97
N ASP A 356 -3.71 -5.93 -4.95
CA ASP A 356 -4.44 -7.12 -4.56
C ASP A 356 -3.52 -8.32 -4.27
N TYR A 357 -2.35 -8.08 -3.68
CA TYR A 357 -1.38 -9.15 -3.46
C TYR A 357 -1.98 -10.29 -2.62
N ASN A 358 -2.32 -11.38 -3.30
CA ASN A 358 -2.94 -12.57 -2.71
C ASN A 358 -2.49 -13.84 -3.47
N PRO A 359 -2.69 -15.05 -2.91
CA PRO A 359 -2.19 -16.28 -3.52
C PRO A 359 -2.98 -16.75 -4.75
N GLY A 360 -4.20 -16.23 -4.98
CA GLY A 360 -5.14 -16.79 -5.95
C GLY A 360 -5.32 -16.00 -7.23
N SER A 361 -5.40 -14.68 -7.11
CA SER A 361 -5.76 -13.80 -8.22
C SER A 361 -4.71 -12.73 -8.53
N SER A 362 -3.71 -12.51 -7.64
CA SER A 362 -2.65 -11.52 -7.88
C SER A 362 -1.42 -11.82 -7.01
N PRO A 363 -0.58 -12.82 -7.36
CA PRO A 363 0.53 -13.24 -6.51
C PRO A 363 1.76 -12.32 -6.62
N SER A 364 1.57 -11.00 -6.63
CA SER A 364 2.64 -9.99 -6.73
C SER A 364 2.21 -8.65 -6.15
N GLY A 365 3.04 -8.08 -5.27
CA GLY A 365 2.89 -6.72 -4.72
C GLY A 365 3.71 -5.66 -5.46
N ASN A 366 4.07 -5.87 -6.73
CA ASN A 366 4.87 -4.91 -7.50
C ASN A 366 4.03 -3.71 -7.97
N MET A 367 4.07 -2.61 -7.20
CA MET A 367 3.31 -1.39 -7.51
C MET A 367 3.75 -0.70 -8.82
N ARG A 368 4.99 -0.90 -9.28
CA ARG A 368 5.41 -0.40 -10.60
C ARG A 368 4.71 -1.17 -11.74
N PHE A 369 4.46 -2.46 -11.54
CA PHE A 369 3.66 -3.25 -12.47
C PHE A 369 2.19 -2.83 -12.43
N VAL A 370 1.64 -2.54 -11.25
CA VAL A 370 0.29 -1.97 -11.09
C VAL A 370 0.16 -0.64 -11.84
N MET A 371 1.13 0.28 -11.70
CA MET A 371 1.21 1.52 -12.49
C MET A 371 1.23 1.25 -14.00
N ALA A 372 2.05 0.30 -14.45
CA ALA A 372 2.14 -0.06 -15.86
C ALA A 372 0.81 -0.58 -16.42
N LEU A 373 0.11 -1.43 -15.67
CA LEU A 373 -1.23 -1.91 -16.03
C LEU A 373 -2.25 -0.76 -16.07
N GLY A 374 -2.21 0.17 -15.10
CA GLY A 374 -3.00 1.39 -15.11
C GLY A 374 -2.82 2.17 -16.42
N CYS A 375 -1.57 2.38 -16.84
CA CYS A 375 -1.26 3.07 -18.11
C CYS A 375 -1.69 2.27 -19.34
N ILE A 376 -1.28 1.01 -19.45
CA ILE A 376 -1.43 0.22 -20.69
C ILE A 376 -2.86 -0.28 -20.86
N ARG A 377 -3.50 -0.76 -19.79
CA ARG A 377 -4.79 -1.45 -19.84
C ARG A 377 -5.96 -0.52 -19.49
N MET A 378 -5.77 0.38 -18.51
CA MET A 378 -6.82 1.29 -18.05
C MET A 378 -6.72 2.69 -18.69
N ARG A 379 -5.70 2.94 -19.54
CA ARG A 379 -5.49 4.17 -20.31
C ARG A 379 -5.25 5.42 -19.45
N LEU A 380 -4.69 5.24 -18.29
CA LEU A 380 -4.22 6.34 -17.46
C LEU A 380 -2.92 6.93 -18.01
N THR A 381 -2.71 8.23 -17.81
CA THR A 381 -1.38 8.82 -18.04
C THR A 381 -0.41 8.35 -16.93
N PRO A 382 0.91 8.43 -17.13
CA PRO A 382 1.87 8.14 -16.07
C PRO A 382 1.61 8.93 -14.79
N GLU A 383 1.23 10.22 -14.91
CA GLU A 383 0.91 11.12 -13.80
C GLU A 383 -0.35 10.65 -13.05
N GLN A 384 -1.42 10.30 -13.77
CA GLN A 384 -2.64 9.75 -13.18
C GLN A 384 -2.35 8.46 -12.42
N SER A 385 -1.58 7.55 -13.02
CA SER A 385 -1.22 6.27 -12.42
C SER A 385 -0.29 6.44 -11.22
N PHE A 386 0.63 7.41 -11.26
CA PHE A 386 1.48 7.78 -10.14
C PHE A 386 0.65 8.28 -8.95
N ASN A 387 -0.24 9.26 -9.17
CA ASN A 387 -1.11 9.81 -8.14
C ASN A 387 -2.04 8.74 -7.56
N ALA A 388 -2.51 7.81 -8.39
CA ALA A 388 -3.34 6.68 -7.97
C ALA A 388 -2.61 5.69 -7.04
N CYS A 389 -1.29 5.47 -7.24
CA CYS A 389 -0.46 4.56 -6.44
C CYS A 389 0.24 5.24 -5.24
N THR A 390 0.09 6.55 -5.08
CA THR A 390 0.71 7.33 -4.01
C THR A 390 -0.34 8.02 -3.14
N ILE A 391 -0.68 9.28 -3.42
CA ILE A 391 -1.57 10.08 -2.57
C ILE A 391 -3.00 9.52 -2.46
N ASN A 392 -3.58 9.00 -3.56
CA ASN A 392 -4.94 8.47 -3.54
C ASN A 392 -5.00 7.09 -2.85
N SER A 393 -4.01 6.22 -3.05
CA SER A 393 -3.90 4.98 -2.26
C SER A 393 -3.62 5.27 -0.77
N ALA A 394 -2.83 6.31 -0.45
CA ALA A 394 -2.67 6.77 0.93
C ALA A 394 -4.01 7.24 1.53
N TYR A 395 -4.85 7.91 0.73
CA TYR A 395 -6.21 8.28 1.16
C TYR A 395 -7.08 7.05 1.41
N ALA A 396 -7.07 6.08 0.49
CA ALA A 396 -7.81 4.82 0.63
C ALA A 396 -7.40 3.98 1.86
N MET A 397 -6.24 4.29 2.46
CA MET A 397 -5.74 3.71 3.71
C MET A 397 -5.95 4.62 4.92
N GLY A 398 -6.48 5.84 4.75
CA GLY A 398 -6.63 6.82 5.82
C GLY A 398 -5.30 7.41 6.33
N VAL A 399 -4.22 7.38 5.53
CA VAL A 399 -2.88 7.85 5.91
C VAL A 399 -2.37 9.03 5.05
N SER A 400 -3.19 9.59 4.17
CA SER A 400 -2.78 10.66 3.24
C SER A 400 -2.33 11.97 3.91
N LYS A 401 -2.71 12.20 5.17
CA LYS A 401 -2.19 13.33 5.97
C LYS A 401 -0.73 13.13 6.39
N GLU A 402 -0.25 11.88 6.38
CA GLU A 402 1.09 11.52 6.85
C GLU A 402 2.00 11.02 5.73
N LEU A 403 1.45 10.49 4.64
CA LEU A 403 2.16 9.78 3.58
C LEU A 403 1.60 10.12 2.19
N GLY A 404 2.24 9.60 1.14
CA GLY A 404 1.75 9.61 -0.24
C GLY A 404 2.14 10.86 -1.05
N SER A 405 2.86 11.82 -0.48
CA SER A 405 3.40 12.98 -1.21
C SER A 405 4.66 13.53 -0.56
N ILE A 406 5.44 14.32 -1.32
CA ILE A 406 6.50 15.16 -0.78
C ILE A 406 5.85 16.43 -0.23
N THR A 407 5.75 16.51 1.08
CA THR A 407 5.09 17.62 1.78
C THR A 407 5.79 17.84 3.11
N VAL A 408 6.13 19.07 3.44
CA VAL A 408 6.71 19.40 4.76
C VAL A 408 5.74 18.98 5.86
N GLY A 409 6.26 18.28 6.87
CA GLY A 409 5.48 17.72 7.99
C GLY A 409 5.02 16.28 7.79
N LYS A 410 5.13 15.70 6.58
CA LYS A 410 4.87 14.26 6.36
C LYS A 410 6.10 13.40 6.65
N LYS A 411 5.85 12.13 6.92
CA LYS A 411 6.90 11.11 7.10
C LYS A 411 7.70 10.93 5.82
N ALA A 412 9.01 10.80 5.96
CA ALA A 412 9.92 10.54 4.86
C ALA A 412 9.87 9.06 4.45
N ASN A 413 8.83 8.71 3.70
CA ASN A 413 8.70 7.43 2.98
C ASN A 413 8.97 7.71 1.51
N LEU A 414 10.19 7.37 1.05
CA LEU A 414 10.75 7.82 -0.22
C LEU A 414 11.36 6.68 -1.01
N ILE A 415 11.32 6.80 -2.33
CA ILE A 415 12.10 6.00 -3.28
C ILE A 415 13.14 6.92 -3.91
N ILE A 416 14.40 6.49 -3.91
CA ILE A 416 15.48 7.06 -4.70
C ILE A 416 15.79 6.10 -5.83
N THR A 417 15.77 6.57 -7.07
CA THR A 417 16.07 5.75 -8.24
C THR A 417 17.47 6.03 -8.76
N LYS A 418 17.98 5.14 -9.60
CA LYS A 418 19.04 5.49 -10.55
C LYS A 418 18.55 6.63 -11.46
N PRO A 419 19.45 7.40 -12.10
CA PRO A 419 19.03 8.39 -13.08
C PRO A 419 18.09 7.78 -14.12
N VAL A 420 16.92 8.37 -14.30
CA VAL A 420 15.89 7.97 -15.28
C VAL A 420 15.47 9.18 -16.10
N PRO A 421 15.04 9.00 -17.37
CA PRO A 421 14.74 10.13 -18.26
C PRO A 421 13.55 11.00 -17.82
N SER A 422 12.61 10.42 -17.08
CA SER A 422 11.38 11.10 -16.62
C SER A 422 10.59 10.22 -15.65
N LEU A 423 9.59 10.79 -14.99
CA LEU A 423 8.62 10.05 -14.17
C LEU A 423 7.92 8.92 -14.96
N ALA A 424 7.62 9.16 -16.24
CA ALA A 424 6.98 8.16 -17.10
C ALA A 424 7.83 6.89 -17.29
N PHE A 425 9.14 6.95 -17.06
CA PHE A 425 10.01 5.77 -17.13
C PHE A 425 9.67 4.72 -16.04
N ILE A 426 9.11 5.15 -14.91
CA ILE A 426 8.75 4.26 -13.79
C ILE A 426 7.75 3.17 -14.23
N PRO A 427 6.57 3.49 -14.79
CA PRO A 427 5.65 2.48 -15.33
C PRO A 427 6.13 1.90 -16.67
N TYR A 428 6.82 2.69 -17.54
CA TYR A 428 7.29 2.23 -18.83
C TYR A 428 8.26 1.04 -18.71
N SER A 429 9.22 1.14 -17.82
CA SER A 429 10.25 0.10 -17.60
C SER A 429 10.07 -0.62 -16.26
N HIS A 430 8.86 -1.04 -15.98
CA HIS A 430 8.43 -1.58 -14.68
C HIS A 430 9.22 -2.80 -14.18
N GLN A 431 9.91 -3.53 -15.05
CA GLN A 431 10.74 -4.69 -14.67
C GLN A 431 12.22 -4.34 -14.49
N THR A 432 12.71 -3.21 -15.03
CA THR A 432 14.10 -2.79 -14.86
C THR A 432 14.36 -2.41 -13.40
N PRO A 433 15.43 -2.90 -12.77
CA PRO A 433 15.75 -2.56 -11.37
C PRO A 433 16.31 -1.13 -11.28
N VAL A 434 15.41 -0.15 -11.26
CA VAL A 434 15.75 1.29 -11.19
C VAL A 434 15.80 1.82 -9.76
N ILE A 435 15.16 1.14 -8.79
CA ILE A 435 15.19 1.55 -7.39
C ILE A 435 16.61 1.34 -6.87
N GLU A 436 17.24 2.40 -6.41
CA GLU A 436 18.57 2.38 -5.79
C GLU A 436 18.45 2.27 -4.28
N GLN A 437 17.45 2.95 -3.70
CA GLN A 437 17.25 3.00 -2.26
C GLN A 437 15.79 3.27 -1.91
N VAL A 438 15.35 2.68 -0.82
CA VAL A 438 14.06 2.98 -0.17
C VAL A 438 14.33 3.54 1.23
N ILE A 439 13.62 4.60 1.59
CA ILE A 439 13.66 5.22 2.92
C ILE A 439 12.25 5.11 3.48
N LEU A 440 12.11 4.51 4.65
CA LEU A 440 10.83 4.41 5.36
C LEU A 440 10.97 5.01 6.77
N ASN A 441 10.05 5.91 7.11
CA ASN A 441 10.08 6.67 8.37
C ASN A 441 11.45 7.33 8.62
N GLY A 442 12.10 7.82 7.53
CA GLY A 442 13.42 8.43 7.57
C GLY A 442 14.59 7.47 7.71
N THR A 443 14.36 6.16 7.70
CA THR A 443 15.40 5.13 7.81
C THR A 443 15.59 4.39 6.49
N ARG A 444 16.84 4.15 6.09
CA ARG A 444 17.20 3.35 4.90
C ARG A 444 16.85 1.89 5.13
N ILE A 445 16.28 1.23 4.07
CA ILE A 445 15.87 -0.18 4.07
C ILE A 445 16.81 -0.99 3.16
#